data_7241bd84987abd4bbf85e95ee0882e8b
#
_entry.id   7241bd84987abd4bbf85e95ee0882e8b
#
_cell.length_a   1.000
_cell.length_b   1.000
_cell.length_c   1.000
_cell.angle_alpha   90.00
_cell.angle_beta   90.00
_cell.angle_gamma   90.00
#
_symmetry.space_group_name_H-M   'P 1'
#
loop_
_entity.id
_entity.type
_entity.pdbx_description
1 polymer ?
#
loop_
_entity_poly.entity_id
_entity_poly.type
_entity_poly.pdbx_seq_one_letter_code
_entity_poly.pdbx_strand_id
1 'polypeptide(L)'
;TSVKGGTGKTTTVLNIAGLLSLKKVRTLVIDLDLYESAVGPLLNITNDENIYTLASDMLNGYTKPLMSYITKYNGYIDCLLAPNDPRRAAGVYSKSITDILEKYKPNYDYIIIDTNYFMNDINLNVLDASDMILYVIDNDLVSLKAMRSIANIYKDIEKTNYKILINKSLNKYKEKFDNFDLNNIIGNKIDYILPSSFYQKNMGEYIKKGQILLLDNGIRKSNNKSLETFKNIINDLDKEVLKIEKINWSLWNKRK
;
A
#
# COMPACT_ATOMS: atom_id res chain seq x y z
N THR A 1 0.61 -4.67 -1.97
CA THR A 1 1.40 -5.91 -1.92
C THR A 1 2.23 -6.13 -3.18
N SER A 2 2.95 -7.25 -3.28
CA SER A 2 3.74 -7.67 -4.45
C SER A 2 3.96 -9.18 -4.47
N VAL A 3 4.69 -9.67 -5.50
CA VAL A 3 5.06 -11.09 -5.64
C VAL A 3 6.51 -11.36 -5.23
N LYS A 4 7.30 -10.32 -4.96
CA LYS A 4 8.68 -10.38 -4.43
C LYS A 4 9.08 -9.08 -3.75
N GLY A 5 10.22 -9.09 -3.02
CA GLY A 5 10.81 -7.89 -2.43
C GLY A 5 11.37 -6.91 -3.47
N GLY A 6 11.54 -5.64 -3.09
CA GLY A 6 12.22 -4.63 -3.91
C GLY A 6 11.45 -4.10 -5.12
N THR A 7 10.16 -4.36 -5.26
CA THR A 7 9.34 -3.91 -6.41
C THR A 7 8.86 -2.45 -6.30
N GLY A 8 9.12 -1.76 -5.19
CA GLY A 8 8.70 -0.38 -4.97
C GLY A 8 7.33 -0.23 -4.30
N LYS A 9 6.86 -1.24 -3.56
CA LYS A 9 5.61 -1.19 -2.78
C LYS A 9 5.52 0.04 -1.90
N THR A 10 6.42 0.14 -0.92
CA THR A 10 6.45 1.24 0.06
C THR A 10 6.53 2.60 -0.62
N THR A 11 7.37 2.75 -1.65
CA THR A 11 7.44 3.99 -2.44
C THR A 11 6.09 4.31 -3.09
N THR A 12 5.38 3.31 -3.61
CA THR A 12 4.05 3.48 -4.20
C THR A 12 3.03 3.89 -3.15
N VAL A 13 2.98 3.21 -2.00
CA VAL A 13 2.13 3.54 -0.85
C VAL A 13 2.32 4.99 -0.42
N LEU A 14 3.56 5.40 -0.20
CA LEU A 14 3.88 6.76 0.25
C LEU A 14 3.49 7.82 -0.78
N ASN A 15 3.68 7.56 -2.08
CA ASN A 15 3.28 8.51 -3.13
C ASN A 15 1.74 8.62 -3.26
N ILE A 16 0.99 7.54 -3.08
CA ILE A 16 -0.48 7.59 -3.01
C ILE A 16 -0.91 8.43 -1.80
N ALA A 17 -0.39 8.14 -0.61
CA ALA A 17 -0.67 8.92 0.60
C ALA A 17 -0.30 10.41 0.43
N GLY A 18 0.85 10.69 -0.19
CA GLY A 18 1.29 12.06 -0.51
C GLY A 18 0.29 12.81 -1.39
N LEU A 19 -0.24 12.19 -2.44
CA LEU A 19 -1.23 12.83 -3.31
C LEU A 19 -2.59 13.01 -2.62
N LEU A 20 -3.01 12.06 -1.78
CA LEU A 20 -4.22 12.20 -0.95
C LEU A 20 -4.08 13.37 0.02
N SER A 21 -2.90 13.55 0.63
CA SER A 21 -2.64 14.68 1.53
C SER A 21 -2.73 16.05 0.84
N LEU A 22 -2.36 16.14 -0.45
CA LEU A 22 -2.56 17.35 -1.25
C LEU A 22 -4.05 17.67 -1.49
N LYS A 23 -4.91 16.65 -1.45
CA LYS A 23 -6.37 16.79 -1.48
C LYS A 23 -6.97 17.04 -0.09
N LYS A 24 -6.15 17.15 0.96
CA LYS A 24 -6.55 17.30 2.38
C LYS A 24 -7.38 16.12 2.91
N VAL A 25 -7.08 14.93 2.43
CA VAL A 25 -7.74 13.67 2.81
C VAL A 25 -6.93 13.01 3.93
N ARG A 26 -7.58 12.65 5.04
CA ARG A 26 -6.93 12.01 6.20
C ARG A 26 -6.59 10.56 5.86
N THR A 27 -5.32 10.25 5.86
CA THR A 27 -4.80 8.96 5.45
C THR A 27 -3.95 8.35 6.56
N LEU A 28 -4.26 7.10 6.93
CA LEU A 28 -3.40 6.28 7.77
C LEU A 28 -2.57 5.35 6.88
N VAL A 29 -1.26 5.38 7.03
CA VAL A 29 -0.35 4.40 6.45
C VAL A 29 0.02 3.38 7.52
N ILE A 30 -0.27 2.10 7.29
CA ILE A 30 0.11 1.00 8.20
C ILE A 30 1.24 0.21 7.57
N ASP A 31 2.37 0.11 8.27
CA ASP A 31 3.50 -0.72 7.87
C ASP A 31 3.36 -2.15 8.43
N LEU A 32 3.01 -3.08 7.55
CA LEU A 32 2.93 -4.52 7.84
C LEU A 32 4.09 -5.32 7.24
N ASP A 33 5.10 -4.65 6.69
CA ASP A 33 6.38 -5.32 6.42
C ASP A 33 7.19 -5.41 7.73
N LEU A 34 6.71 -6.27 8.62
CA LEU A 34 7.16 -6.34 10.03
C LEU A 34 8.63 -6.71 10.19
N TYR A 35 9.24 -7.31 9.16
CA TYR A 35 10.63 -7.76 9.17
C TYR A 35 11.58 -6.80 8.47
N GLU A 36 11.11 -6.15 7.40
CA GLU A 36 11.90 -5.25 6.55
C GLU A 36 11.24 -3.87 6.46
N SER A 37 10.76 -3.37 7.62
CA SER A 37 10.08 -2.07 7.71
C SER A 37 10.77 -0.98 6.91
N ALA A 38 10.01 -0.31 6.05
CA ALA A 38 10.54 0.74 5.20
C ALA A 38 9.82 2.09 5.34
N VAL A 39 8.60 2.12 5.88
CA VAL A 39 7.83 3.38 6.04
C VAL A 39 8.56 4.36 6.95
N GLY A 40 8.94 3.93 8.16
CA GLY A 40 9.68 4.76 9.11
C GLY A 40 10.98 5.31 8.53
N PRO A 41 11.89 4.45 8.05
CA PRO A 41 13.15 4.87 7.42
C PRO A 41 12.98 5.81 6.22
N LEU A 42 12.03 5.55 5.32
CA LEU A 42 11.82 6.39 4.14
C LEU A 42 11.26 7.77 4.48
N LEU A 43 10.49 7.88 5.54
CA LEU A 43 9.92 9.14 6.03
C LEU A 43 10.78 9.83 7.10
N ASN A 44 11.88 9.20 7.52
CA ASN A 44 12.74 9.67 8.60
C ASN A 44 11.94 9.92 9.90
N ILE A 45 11.05 9.01 10.24
CA ILE A 45 10.22 9.04 11.45
C ILE A 45 10.40 7.75 12.25
N THR A 46 10.29 7.87 13.57
CA THR A 46 10.36 6.73 14.49
C THR A 46 9.31 6.86 15.58
N ASN A 47 8.88 5.73 16.14
CA ASN A 47 8.02 5.68 17.32
C ASN A 47 8.32 4.39 18.09
N ASP A 48 8.50 4.49 19.39
CA ASP A 48 8.62 3.32 20.27
C ASP A 48 7.26 2.61 20.42
N GLU A 49 6.18 3.37 20.39
CA GLU A 49 4.83 2.86 20.28
C GLU A 49 4.51 2.58 18.81
N ASN A 50 4.26 1.33 18.49
CA ASN A 50 4.10 0.85 17.11
C ASN A 50 3.06 -0.28 17.04
N ILE A 51 2.91 -0.93 15.90
CA ILE A 51 1.89 -1.97 15.73
C ILE A 51 2.08 -3.17 16.66
N TYR A 52 3.32 -3.51 17.03
CA TYR A 52 3.59 -4.58 17.99
C TYR A 52 3.13 -4.18 19.40
N THR A 53 3.47 -2.98 19.86
CA THR A 53 3.05 -2.52 21.20
C THR A 53 1.54 -2.39 21.27
N LEU A 54 0.89 -1.91 20.21
CA LEU A 54 -0.57 -1.86 20.12
C LEU A 54 -1.19 -3.27 20.21
N ALA A 55 -0.71 -4.22 19.38
CA ALA A 55 -1.21 -5.59 19.38
C ALA A 55 -1.02 -6.29 20.75
N SER A 56 0.14 -6.08 21.39
CA SER A 56 0.45 -6.60 22.71
C SER A 56 -0.44 -6.00 23.80
N ASP A 57 -0.64 -4.69 23.78
CA ASP A 57 -1.49 -4.00 24.75
C ASP A 57 -2.96 -4.46 24.61
N MET A 58 -3.45 -4.64 23.39
CA MET A 58 -4.79 -5.17 23.12
C MET A 58 -4.96 -6.60 23.66
N LEU A 59 -3.98 -7.47 23.48
CA LEU A 59 -4.01 -8.85 24.01
C LEU A 59 -4.05 -8.89 25.54
N ASN A 60 -3.35 -7.98 26.18
CA ASN A 60 -3.27 -7.89 27.65
C ASN A 60 -4.44 -7.10 28.28
N GLY A 61 -5.40 -6.66 27.46
CA GLY A 61 -6.52 -5.83 27.93
C GLY A 61 -6.10 -4.44 28.40
N TYR A 62 -4.88 -4.01 28.07
CA TYR A 62 -4.34 -2.69 28.39
C TYR A 62 -4.49 -1.78 27.17
N THR A 63 -5.14 -0.63 27.34
CA THR A 63 -5.35 0.29 26.22
C THR A 63 -4.88 1.70 26.57
N LYS A 64 -3.80 2.13 25.94
CA LYS A 64 -3.47 3.54 25.79
C LYS A 64 -4.42 4.18 24.78
N PRO A 65 -4.55 5.51 24.75
CA PRO A 65 -5.25 6.19 23.65
C PRO A 65 -4.69 5.74 22.30
N LEU A 66 -5.55 5.38 21.33
CA LEU A 66 -5.14 4.86 20.02
C LEU A 66 -4.13 5.77 19.29
N MET A 67 -4.25 7.07 19.49
CA MET A 67 -3.35 8.04 18.86
C MET A 67 -1.93 8.05 19.43
N SER A 68 -1.67 7.40 20.58
CA SER A 68 -0.31 7.27 21.11
C SER A 68 0.58 6.32 20.30
N TYR A 69 -0.04 5.38 19.56
CA TYR A 69 0.67 4.44 18.68
C TYR A 69 0.93 5.03 17.28
N ILE A 70 0.42 6.23 17.01
CA ILE A 70 0.48 6.88 15.72
C ILE A 70 1.61 7.90 15.66
N THR A 71 2.36 7.87 14.58
CA THR A 71 3.35 8.91 14.24
C THR A 71 2.79 9.81 13.15
N LYS A 72 2.70 11.10 13.41
CA LYS A 72 2.25 12.08 12.41
C LYS A 72 3.38 12.43 11.46
N TYR A 73 3.16 12.24 10.17
CA TYR A 73 4.10 12.71 9.14
C TYR A 73 3.80 14.15 8.72
N ASN A 74 2.54 14.47 8.49
CA ASN A 74 2.08 15.84 8.21
C ASN A 74 0.63 16.04 8.71
N GLY A 75 -0.03 17.12 8.30
CA GLY A 75 -1.41 17.41 8.73
C GLY A 75 -2.48 16.42 8.26
N TYR A 76 -2.16 15.51 7.31
CA TYR A 76 -3.12 14.59 6.67
C TYR A 76 -2.63 13.16 6.55
N ILE A 77 -1.34 12.90 6.83
CA ILE A 77 -0.76 11.56 6.81
C ILE A 77 -0.30 11.20 8.22
N ASP A 78 -0.89 10.18 8.75
CA ASP A 78 -0.50 9.50 9.98
C ASP A 78 0.07 8.12 9.64
N CYS A 79 0.99 7.60 10.46
CA CYS A 79 1.63 6.32 10.25
C CYS A 79 1.54 5.44 11.51
N LEU A 80 1.11 4.19 11.34
CA LEU A 80 1.29 3.12 12.32
C LEU A 80 2.48 2.29 11.86
N LEU A 81 3.62 2.47 12.55
CA LEU A 81 4.89 1.89 12.13
C LEU A 81 5.03 0.42 12.52
N ALA A 82 5.80 -0.33 11.75
CA ALA A 82 6.28 -1.66 12.15
C ALA A 82 7.26 -1.55 13.34
N PRO A 83 7.49 -2.64 14.08
CA PRO A 83 8.46 -2.63 15.18
C PRO A 83 9.89 -2.41 14.65
N ASN A 84 10.68 -1.63 15.40
CA ASN A 84 12.10 -1.39 15.08
C ASN A 84 12.97 -2.67 15.23
N ASP A 85 12.52 -3.63 16.03
CA ASP A 85 13.19 -4.92 16.21
C ASP A 85 12.41 -6.02 15.49
N PRO A 86 12.96 -6.63 14.41
CA PRO A 86 12.27 -7.66 13.64
C PRO A 86 11.91 -8.91 14.46
N ARG A 87 12.56 -9.16 15.61
CA ARG A 87 12.18 -10.26 16.50
C ARG A 87 10.78 -10.07 17.09
N ARG A 88 10.31 -8.84 17.21
CA ARG A 88 8.96 -8.50 17.68
C ARG A 88 7.87 -8.77 16.64
N ALA A 89 8.22 -8.95 15.38
CA ALA A 89 7.27 -9.27 14.30
C ALA A 89 6.42 -10.50 14.62
N ALA A 90 7.01 -11.53 15.23
CA ALA A 90 6.31 -12.75 15.65
C ALA A 90 5.23 -12.53 16.73
N GLY A 91 5.24 -11.40 17.42
CA GLY A 91 4.22 -11.03 18.41
C GLY A 91 3.01 -10.28 17.84
N VAL A 92 2.99 -10.04 16.53
CA VAL A 92 1.83 -9.47 15.83
C VAL A 92 1.02 -10.61 15.23
N TYR A 93 -0.21 -10.79 15.68
CA TYR A 93 -1.08 -11.88 15.22
C TYR A 93 -2.13 -11.39 14.22
N SER A 94 -2.54 -12.24 13.30
CA SER A 94 -3.51 -11.91 12.25
C SER A 94 -4.84 -11.39 12.80
N LYS A 95 -5.33 -11.97 13.90
CA LYS A 95 -6.55 -11.49 14.58
C LYS A 95 -6.42 -10.05 15.08
N SER A 96 -5.26 -9.68 15.64
CA SER A 96 -5.02 -8.31 16.11
C SER A 96 -5.11 -7.30 14.98
N ILE A 97 -4.72 -7.66 13.75
CA ILE A 97 -4.75 -6.75 12.60
C ILE A 97 -6.19 -6.35 12.25
N THR A 98 -7.11 -7.31 12.20
CA THR A 98 -8.52 -7.02 11.93
C THR A 98 -9.09 -6.05 12.96
N ASP A 99 -8.83 -6.32 14.25
CA ASP A 99 -9.29 -5.46 15.35
C ASP A 99 -8.66 -4.05 15.28
N ILE A 100 -7.38 -3.95 14.90
CA ILE A 100 -6.68 -2.68 14.69
C ILE A 100 -7.34 -1.89 13.56
N LEU A 101 -7.62 -2.51 12.42
CA LEU A 101 -8.27 -1.86 11.29
C LEU A 101 -9.64 -1.31 11.67
N GLU A 102 -10.47 -2.11 12.34
CA GLU A 102 -11.80 -1.66 12.80
C GLU A 102 -11.73 -0.47 13.77
N LYS A 103 -10.71 -0.41 14.63
CA LYS A 103 -10.52 0.71 15.57
C LYS A 103 -10.11 2.01 14.87
N TYR A 104 -9.33 1.95 13.79
CA TYR A 104 -8.86 3.14 13.09
C TYR A 104 -9.79 3.62 11.97
N LYS A 105 -10.61 2.73 11.37
CA LYS A 105 -11.58 3.08 10.31
C LYS A 105 -12.37 4.37 10.56
N PRO A 106 -12.95 4.63 11.76
CA PRO A 106 -13.74 5.84 11.99
C PRO A 106 -12.94 7.15 11.95
N ASN A 107 -11.61 7.09 12.03
CA ASN A 107 -10.75 8.26 12.16
C ASN A 107 -10.13 8.73 10.84
N TYR A 108 -10.14 7.88 9.80
CA TYR A 108 -9.45 8.12 8.54
C TYR A 108 -10.36 7.91 7.34
N ASP A 109 -10.15 8.72 6.30
CA ASP A 109 -10.86 8.59 5.03
C ASP A 109 -10.27 7.44 4.20
N TYR A 110 -8.95 7.18 4.34
CA TYR A 110 -8.23 6.05 3.74
C TYR A 110 -7.28 5.40 4.74
N ILE A 111 -7.21 4.08 4.70
CA ILE A 111 -6.16 3.28 5.33
C ILE A 111 -5.38 2.58 4.22
N ILE A 112 -4.10 2.92 4.06
CA ILE A 112 -3.22 2.31 3.07
C ILE A 112 -2.24 1.40 3.81
N ILE A 113 -2.21 0.12 3.42
CA ILE A 113 -1.43 -0.89 4.13
C ILE A 113 -0.27 -1.33 3.23
N ASP A 114 0.95 -1.15 3.72
CA ASP A 114 2.17 -1.67 3.11
C ASP A 114 2.47 -3.06 3.66
N THR A 115 2.40 -4.09 2.82
CA THR A 115 2.63 -5.48 3.22
C THR A 115 3.94 -6.00 2.65
N ASN A 116 4.53 -7.03 3.27
CA ASN A 116 5.54 -7.82 2.58
C ASN A 116 4.90 -8.67 1.44
N TYR A 117 5.71 -9.51 0.78
CA TYR A 117 5.25 -10.33 -0.34
C TYR A 117 4.86 -11.76 0.04
N PHE A 118 4.92 -12.12 1.32
CA PHE A 118 4.58 -13.46 1.79
C PHE A 118 3.06 -13.67 1.86
N MET A 119 2.60 -14.86 1.51
CA MET A 119 1.21 -15.29 1.69
C MET A 119 1.04 -15.94 3.06
N ASN A 120 1.28 -15.15 4.13
CA ASN A 120 1.03 -15.58 5.51
C ASN A 120 -0.36 -15.11 5.99
N ASP A 121 -0.78 -15.61 7.16
CA ASP A 121 -2.12 -15.32 7.70
C ASP A 121 -2.39 -13.82 7.89
N ILE A 122 -1.39 -13.03 8.27
CA ILE A 122 -1.51 -11.57 8.42
C ILE A 122 -1.86 -10.94 7.07
N ASN A 123 -1.06 -11.24 6.04
CA ASN A 123 -1.27 -10.65 4.71
C ASN A 123 -2.57 -11.14 4.09
N LEU A 124 -2.91 -12.43 4.21
CA LEU A 124 -4.17 -12.97 3.68
C LEU A 124 -5.38 -12.26 4.32
N ASN A 125 -5.39 -12.09 5.64
CA ASN A 125 -6.47 -11.37 6.33
C ASN A 125 -6.58 -9.91 5.86
N VAL A 126 -5.45 -9.24 5.63
CA VAL A 126 -5.44 -7.87 5.10
C VAL A 126 -5.97 -7.82 3.67
N LEU A 127 -5.53 -8.74 2.81
CA LEU A 127 -6.00 -8.81 1.42
C LEU A 127 -7.50 -9.12 1.34
N ASP A 128 -8.05 -9.88 2.29
CA ASP A 128 -9.48 -10.17 2.36
C ASP A 128 -10.29 -8.99 2.92
N ALA A 129 -9.71 -8.23 3.85
CA ALA A 129 -10.36 -7.06 4.44
C ALA A 129 -10.25 -5.78 3.57
N SER A 130 -9.45 -5.81 2.51
CA SER A 130 -9.18 -4.64 1.67
C SER A 130 -10.25 -4.41 0.61
N ASP A 131 -10.68 -3.16 0.43
CA ASP A 131 -11.57 -2.75 -0.65
C ASP A 131 -10.88 -2.85 -2.02
N MET A 132 -9.58 -2.57 -2.08
CA MET A 132 -8.75 -2.73 -3.27
C MET A 132 -7.35 -3.23 -2.92
N ILE A 133 -6.88 -4.24 -3.64
CA ILE A 133 -5.53 -4.78 -3.57
C ILE A 133 -4.73 -4.24 -4.76
N LEU A 134 -3.59 -3.58 -4.51
CA LEU A 134 -2.68 -3.14 -5.55
C LEU A 134 -1.42 -4.02 -5.55
N TYR A 135 -1.25 -4.85 -6.58
CA TYR A 135 -0.02 -5.61 -6.82
C TYR A 135 1.01 -4.73 -7.53
N VAL A 136 2.06 -4.36 -6.84
CA VAL A 136 3.19 -3.62 -7.40
C VAL A 136 4.27 -4.61 -7.81
N ILE A 137 4.46 -4.80 -9.10
CA ILE A 137 5.44 -5.75 -9.66
C ILE A 137 6.43 -5.04 -10.58
N ASP A 138 7.62 -5.57 -10.71
CA ASP A 138 8.62 -5.05 -11.63
C ASP A 138 8.53 -5.74 -13.02
N ASN A 139 9.22 -5.16 -14.00
CA ASN A 139 9.24 -5.65 -15.37
C ASN A 139 10.32 -6.76 -15.54
N ASP A 140 10.18 -7.87 -14.79
CA ASP A 140 11.01 -9.08 -15.00
C ASP A 140 10.17 -10.36 -15.07
N LEU A 141 10.73 -11.38 -15.73
CA LEU A 141 10.01 -12.62 -16.02
C LEU A 141 9.53 -13.37 -14.77
N VAL A 142 10.29 -13.31 -13.68
CA VAL A 142 9.95 -14.02 -12.44
C VAL A 142 8.72 -13.36 -11.81
N SER A 143 8.73 -12.04 -11.70
CA SER A 143 7.58 -11.28 -11.18
C SER A 143 6.32 -11.44 -12.04
N LEU A 144 6.48 -11.41 -13.37
CA LEU A 144 5.35 -11.56 -14.31
C LEU A 144 4.73 -12.95 -14.21
N LYS A 145 5.54 -14.01 -14.16
CA LYS A 145 5.05 -15.41 -13.98
C LYS A 145 4.41 -15.62 -12.61
N ALA A 146 5.00 -15.08 -11.56
CA ALA A 146 4.43 -15.16 -10.21
C ALA A 146 3.06 -14.44 -10.15
N MET A 147 2.95 -13.25 -10.77
CA MET A 147 1.68 -12.53 -10.85
C MET A 147 0.63 -13.31 -11.65
N ARG A 148 1.01 -13.97 -12.74
CA ARG A 148 0.11 -14.87 -13.49
C ARG A 148 -0.47 -15.97 -12.59
N SER A 149 0.36 -16.59 -11.74
CA SER A 149 -0.10 -17.63 -10.82
C SER A 149 -1.12 -17.07 -9.81
N ILE A 150 -0.87 -15.89 -9.25
CA ILE A 150 -1.83 -15.21 -8.35
C ILE A 150 -3.12 -14.86 -9.10
N ALA A 151 -3.03 -14.31 -10.31
CA ALA A 151 -4.20 -13.95 -11.11
C ALA A 151 -5.08 -15.19 -11.44
N ASN A 152 -4.47 -16.34 -11.70
CA ASN A 152 -5.19 -17.58 -11.91
C ASN A 152 -5.92 -18.05 -10.64
N ILE A 153 -5.24 -18.01 -9.47
CA ILE A 153 -5.87 -18.33 -8.18
C ILE A 153 -7.05 -17.39 -7.93
N TYR A 154 -6.89 -16.08 -8.14
CA TYR A 154 -7.96 -15.11 -7.94
C TYR A 154 -9.14 -15.30 -8.89
N LYS A 155 -8.86 -15.74 -10.13
CA LYS A 155 -9.91 -16.14 -11.07
C LYS A 155 -10.69 -17.34 -10.57
N ASP A 156 -10.01 -18.37 -10.04
CA ASP A 156 -10.65 -19.59 -9.55
C ASP A 156 -11.53 -19.33 -8.32
N ILE A 157 -11.18 -18.36 -7.46
CA ILE A 157 -11.97 -17.96 -6.28
C ILE A 157 -12.85 -16.72 -6.53
N GLU A 158 -12.99 -16.28 -7.78
CA GLU A 158 -13.79 -15.12 -8.19
C GLU A 158 -13.42 -13.80 -7.47
N LYS A 159 -12.15 -13.64 -7.04
CA LYS A 159 -11.67 -12.43 -6.39
C LYS A 159 -11.34 -11.35 -7.43
N THR A 160 -12.09 -10.25 -7.43
CA THR A 160 -12.01 -9.21 -8.46
C THR A 160 -11.49 -7.85 -7.97
N ASN A 161 -11.34 -7.67 -6.65
CA ASN A 161 -10.94 -6.41 -6.03
C ASN A 161 -9.42 -6.18 -6.06
N TYR A 162 -8.72 -6.60 -7.11
CA TYR A 162 -7.30 -6.36 -7.27
C TYR A 162 -6.95 -5.64 -8.56
N LYS A 163 -5.81 -4.94 -8.55
CA LYS A 163 -5.23 -4.20 -9.67
C LYS A 163 -3.74 -4.51 -9.79
N ILE A 164 -3.22 -4.45 -11.01
CA ILE A 164 -1.82 -4.74 -11.31
C ILE A 164 -1.14 -3.46 -11.79
N LEU A 165 -0.10 -3.03 -11.04
CA LEU A 165 0.81 -1.95 -11.39
C LEU A 165 2.17 -2.51 -11.79
N ILE A 166 2.58 -2.32 -13.04
CA ILE A 166 3.94 -2.58 -13.49
C ILE A 166 4.82 -1.38 -13.17
N ASN A 167 5.78 -1.57 -12.29
CA ASN A 167 6.75 -0.53 -11.96
C ASN A 167 8.01 -0.64 -12.84
N LYS A 168 8.09 0.20 -13.88
CA LYS A 168 9.27 0.32 -14.76
C LYS A 168 10.32 1.30 -14.23
N SER A 169 10.04 2.00 -13.10
CA SER A 169 10.90 3.07 -12.58
C SER A 169 12.07 2.59 -11.73
N LEU A 170 12.17 1.31 -11.43
CA LEU A 170 13.26 0.75 -10.62
C LEU A 170 14.60 0.79 -11.34
N ASN A 171 14.60 0.76 -12.68
CA ASN A 171 15.79 0.83 -13.47
C ASN A 171 15.56 1.56 -14.79
N LYS A 172 16.18 2.72 -14.97
CA LYS A 172 16.02 3.57 -16.15
C LYS A 172 16.36 2.88 -17.48
N TYR A 173 17.25 1.87 -17.46
CA TYR A 173 17.88 1.31 -18.65
C TYR A 173 17.47 -0.14 -18.97
N LYS A 174 16.59 -0.76 -18.16
CA LYS A 174 16.20 -2.17 -18.35
C LYS A 174 14.69 -2.30 -18.56
N GLU A 175 14.22 -1.91 -19.73
CA GLU A 175 12.93 -2.44 -20.21
C GLU A 175 13.20 -3.83 -20.79
N LYS A 176 12.71 -4.88 -20.12
CA LYS A 176 12.90 -6.27 -20.57
C LYS A 176 11.76 -6.71 -21.50
N PHE A 177 10.55 -6.17 -21.26
CA PHE A 177 9.34 -6.54 -21.98
C PHE A 177 8.56 -5.31 -22.36
N ASP A 178 8.01 -5.27 -23.56
CA ASP A 178 7.05 -4.25 -23.99
C ASP A 178 5.64 -4.54 -23.42
N ASN A 179 4.68 -3.69 -23.74
CA ASN A 179 3.32 -3.83 -23.18
C ASN A 179 2.57 -5.04 -23.74
N PHE A 180 2.89 -5.46 -24.98
CA PHE A 180 2.30 -6.65 -25.59
C PHE A 180 2.82 -7.92 -24.89
N ASP A 181 4.12 -8.01 -24.69
CA ASP A 181 4.77 -9.10 -23.98
C ASP A 181 4.22 -9.22 -22.54
N LEU A 182 4.11 -8.10 -21.83
CA LEU A 182 3.61 -8.06 -20.45
C LEU A 182 2.21 -8.66 -20.33
N ASN A 183 1.28 -8.26 -21.22
CA ASN A 183 -0.09 -8.80 -21.21
C ASN A 183 -0.11 -10.30 -21.50
N ASN A 184 0.70 -10.76 -22.48
CA ASN A 184 0.78 -12.17 -22.84
C ASN A 184 1.38 -13.04 -21.72
N ILE A 185 2.42 -12.54 -21.05
CA ILE A 185 3.08 -13.28 -19.96
C ILE A 185 2.18 -13.39 -18.75
N ILE A 186 1.54 -12.29 -18.33
CA ILE A 186 0.64 -12.29 -17.15
C ILE A 186 -0.66 -13.03 -17.48
N GLY A 187 -1.15 -12.96 -18.72
CA GLY A 187 -2.44 -13.55 -19.12
C GLY A 187 -3.63 -12.86 -18.44
N ASN A 188 -3.45 -11.63 -17.98
CA ASN A 188 -4.47 -10.80 -17.36
C ASN A 188 -4.25 -9.33 -17.69
N LYS A 189 -5.27 -8.51 -17.47
CA LYS A 189 -5.20 -7.07 -17.69
C LYS A 189 -4.19 -6.43 -16.74
N ILE A 190 -3.30 -5.62 -17.29
CA ILE A 190 -2.47 -4.68 -16.54
C ILE A 190 -3.28 -3.38 -16.39
N ASP A 191 -3.47 -2.93 -15.16
CA ASP A 191 -4.28 -1.74 -14.88
C ASP A 191 -3.46 -0.47 -14.97
N TYR A 192 -2.20 -0.52 -14.49
CA TYR A 192 -1.34 0.65 -14.45
C TYR A 192 0.10 0.34 -14.82
N ILE A 193 0.78 1.32 -15.41
CA ILE A 193 2.22 1.27 -15.69
C ILE A 193 2.86 2.54 -15.14
N LEU A 194 3.78 2.38 -14.20
CA LEU A 194 4.64 3.47 -13.75
C LEU A 194 5.88 3.52 -14.66
N PRO A 195 6.04 4.59 -15.45
CA PRO A 195 7.08 4.64 -16.47
C PRO A 195 8.48 4.77 -15.89
N SER A 196 9.50 4.32 -16.65
CA SER A 196 10.91 4.42 -16.29
C SER A 196 11.40 5.86 -16.06
N SER A 197 10.69 6.85 -16.62
CA SER A 197 10.97 8.27 -16.38
C SER A 197 10.75 8.70 -14.93
N PHE A 198 10.04 7.92 -14.11
CA PHE A 198 9.86 8.18 -12.68
C PHE A 198 11.10 7.81 -11.84
N TYR A 199 12.11 7.19 -12.46
CA TYR A 199 13.38 6.87 -11.78
C TYR A 199 14.06 8.15 -11.26
N GLN A 200 14.45 8.14 -9.98
CA GLN A 200 15.14 9.27 -9.33
C GLN A 200 16.58 8.89 -8.99
N LYS A 201 17.55 9.55 -9.63
CA LYS A 201 18.98 9.37 -9.29
C LYS A 201 19.29 9.80 -7.86
N ASN A 202 18.59 10.82 -7.36
CA ASN A 202 18.82 11.44 -6.06
C ASN A 202 17.87 10.89 -4.97
N MET A 203 17.40 9.67 -5.11
CA MET A 203 16.45 9.07 -4.15
C MET A 203 16.98 9.13 -2.72
N GLY A 204 18.30 8.96 -2.52
CA GLY A 204 18.93 9.08 -1.21
C GLY A 204 18.78 10.44 -0.53
N GLU A 205 18.65 11.53 -1.29
CA GLU A 205 18.41 12.87 -0.72
C GLU A 205 16.97 13.03 -0.22
N TYR A 206 16.00 12.46 -0.95
CA TYR A 206 14.61 12.44 -0.51
C TYR A 206 14.44 11.60 0.76
N ILE A 207 15.09 10.44 0.82
CA ILE A 207 15.11 9.58 2.02
C ILE A 207 15.73 10.30 3.21
N LYS A 208 16.89 10.94 3.04
CA LYS A 208 17.54 11.72 4.10
C LYS A 208 16.66 12.84 4.66
N LYS A 209 15.80 13.42 3.83
CA LYS A 209 14.85 14.47 4.22
C LYS A 209 13.50 13.90 4.70
N GLY A 210 13.29 12.60 4.62
CA GLY A 210 11.99 11.97 4.86
C GLY A 210 10.89 12.47 3.93
N GLN A 211 11.24 12.83 2.69
CA GLN A 211 10.32 13.50 1.78
C GLN A 211 9.69 12.55 0.76
N ILE A 212 8.37 12.52 0.71
CA ILE A 212 7.62 11.81 -0.31
C ILE A 212 7.82 12.50 -1.68
N LEU A 213 8.20 11.73 -2.72
CA LEU A 213 8.56 12.27 -4.04
C LEU A 213 7.46 13.16 -4.64
N LEU A 214 6.21 12.72 -4.65
CA LEU A 214 5.11 13.47 -5.26
C LEU A 214 4.60 14.64 -4.41
N LEU A 215 5.16 14.89 -3.22
CA LEU A 215 4.98 16.16 -2.52
C LEU A 215 5.87 17.26 -3.08
N ASP A 216 6.96 16.91 -3.78
CA ASP A 216 7.79 17.86 -4.50
C ASP A 216 7.12 18.35 -5.80
N ASN A 217 6.94 19.66 -5.92
CA ASN A 217 6.29 20.28 -7.09
C ASN A 217 7.13 20.12 -8.38
N GLY A 218 8.46 20.12 -8.26
CA GLY A 218 9.37 19.90 -9.39
C GLY A 218 9.21 18.48 -9.95
N ILE A 219 9.17 17.49 -9.06
CA ILE A 219 8.92 16.08 -9.44
C ILE A 219 7.58 15.94 -10.14
N ARG A 220 6.50 16.52 -9.60
CA ARG A 220 5.19 16.45 -10.24
C ARG A 220 5.18 17.06 -11.63
N LYS A 221 5.81 18.22 -11.80
CA LYS A 221 5.88 18.93 -13.11
C LYS A 221 6.71 18.17 -14.14
N SER A 222 7.80 17.54 -13.72
CA SER A 222 8.70 16.80 -14.63
C SER A 222 8.22 15.39 -14.97
N ASN A 223 7.26 14.83 -14.20
CA ASN A 223 6.80 13.44 -14.31
C ASN A 223 5.29 13.32 -14.52
N ASN A 224 4.74 14.06 -15.47
CA ASN A 224 3.29 14.10 -15.72
C ASN A 224 2.67 12.71 -15.94
N LYS A 225 3.33 11.82 -16.71
CA LYS A 225 2.81 10.46 -16.97
C LYS A 225 2.71 9.64 -15.67
N SER A 226 3.71 9.75 -14.81
CA SER A 226 3.71 9.07 -13.51
C SER A 226 2.64 9.65 -12.59
N LEU A 227 2.51 10.96 -12.57
CA LEU A 227 1.46 11.64 -11.81
C LEU A 227 0.06 11.17 -12.25
N GLU A 228 -0.18 11.04 -13.56
CA GLU A 228 -1.44 10.52 -14.09
C GLU A 228 -1.67 9.06 -13.68
N THR A 229 -0.63 8.22 -13.69
CA THR A 229 -0.74 6.84 -13.18
C THR A 229 -1.24 6.81 -11.73
N PHE A 230 -0.62 7.60 -10.85
CA PHE A 230 -1.05 7.67 -9.44
C PHE A 230 -2.44 8.28 -9.26
N LYS A 231 -2.82 9.29 -10.05
CA LYS A 231 -4.18 9.85 -10.04
C LYS A 231 -5.22 8.82 -10.46
N ASN A 232 -4.92 7.98 -11.46
CA ASN A 232 -5.82 6.93 -11.91
C ASN A 232 -6.01 5.86 -10.82
N ILE A 233 -4.96 5.49 -10.10
CA ILE A 233 -5.06 4.61 -8.93
C ILE A 233 -6.01 5.20 -7.89
N ILE A 234 -5.85 6.48 -7.54
CA ILE A 234 -6.71 7.16 -6.56
C ILE A 234 -8.16 7.25 -7.05
N ASN A 235 -8.38 7.58 -8.32
CA ASN A 235 -9.73 7.63 -8.89
C ASN A 235 -10.43 6.27 -8.87
N ASP A 236 -9.70 5.19 -9.05
CA ASP A 236 -10.28 3.83 -8.97
C ASP A 236 -10.56 3.44 -7.50
N LEU A 237 -9.74 3.87 -6.54
CA LEU A 237 -10.05 3.76 -5.10
C LEU A 237 -11.36 4.47 -4.78
N ASP A 238 -11.53 5.73 -5.20
CA ASP A 238 -12.75 6.51 -4.98
C ASP A 238 -14.00 5.79 -5.54
N LYS A 239 -13.88 5.13 -6.70
CA LYS A 239 -14.99 4.36 -7.31
C LYS A 239 -15.35 3.11 -6.51
N GLU A 240 -14.37 2.39 -5.97
CA GLU A 240 -14.65 1.21 -5.15
C GLU A 240 -15.37 1.60 -3.85
N VAL A 241 -14.94 2.66 -3.18
CA VAL A 241 -15.64 3.21 -1.99
C VAL A 241 -17.10 3.54 -2.32
N LEU A 242 -17.36 4.26 -3.42
CA LEU A 242 -18.72 4.61 -3.84
C LEU A 242 -19.59 3.38 -4.17
N LYS A 243 -19.02 2.30 -4.67
CA LYS A 243 -19.76 1.04 -4.91
C LYS A 243 -20.22 0.42 -3.58
N ILE A 244 -19.34 0.36 -2.59
CA ILE A 244 -19.63 -0.20 -1.26
C ILE A 244 -20.72 0.60 -0.57
N GLU A 245 -20.67 1.93 -0.61
CA GLU A 245 -21.72 2.79 -0.06
C GLU A 245 -23.08 2.51 -0.71
N LYS A 246 -23.15 2.38 -2.04
CA LYS A 246 -24.40 2.07 -2.76
C LYS A 246 -24.96 0.70 -2.37
N ILE A 247 -24.11 -0.31 -2.18
CA ILE A 247 -24.54 -1.65 -1.75
C ILE A 247 -25.12 -1.59 -0.34
N ASN A 248 -24.46 -0.92 0.59
CA ASN A 248 -24.93 -0.74 1.96
C ASN A 248 -26.29 0.00 2.02
N TRP A 249 -26.47 1.03 1.21
CA TRP A 249 -27.75 1.77 1.09
C TRP A 249 -28.86 0.89 0.53
N SER A 250 -28.59 0.04 -0.44
CA SER A 250 -29.56 -0.86 -1.05
C SER A 250 -30.01 -1.97 -0.08
N LEU A 251 -29.12 -2.47 0.77
CA LEU A 251 -29.41 -3.45 1.81
C LEU A 251 -30.21 -2.85 2.97
N TRP A 252 -29.95 -1.58 3.32
CA TRP A 252 -30.70 -0.87 4.34
C TRP A 252 -32.14 -0.59 3.92
N ASN A 253 -32.38 -0.21 2.66
CA ASN A 253 -33.71 0.02 2.10
C ASN A 253 -34.54 -1.25 1.90
N LYS A 254 -33.94 -2.44 1.84
CA LYS A 254 -34.64 -3.73 1.77
C LYS A 254 -35.08 -4.27 3.14
N ARG A 255 -34.60 -3.66 4.24
CA ARG A 255 -34.96 -4.05 5.62
C ARG A 255 -36.02 -3.14 6.25
N LYS A 256 -36.57 -2.18 5.50
CA LYS A 256 -37.77 -1.40 5.79
C LYS A 256 -38.94 -1.90 4.95
#